data_055812da507f6bf400d62cfb04d163e4
#
_entry.id   055812da507f6bf400d62cfb04d163e4
#
_cell.length_a   1.000
_cell.length_b   1.000
_cell.length_c   1.000
_cell.angle_alpha   90.00
_cell.angle_beta   90.00
_cell.angle_gamma   90.00
#
_symmetry.space_group_name_H-M   'P 1'
#
loop_
_entity.id
_entity.type
_entity.pdbx_description
1 polymer ?
#
loop_
_entity_poly.entity_id
_entity_poly.type
_entity_poly.pdbx_seq_one_letter_code
_entity_poly.pdbx_strand_id
1 'polypeptide(L)'
;MKNKPLTSFKISQFINEEAYGGMLLILMTIAAMIWANSSFYESYHHLWHEYKVGFVWGDLNMVASLHHWINDGLMALFFFVIGLEIKREVMVGELSSLKKAALPISAAIGGMLIPALAYALLTINNPDFIDGWGIPMATDIAFALGLLAMLGNRVPLNLKIFLTALAIADDLGAVMVIALFYTESIDFYELLYAGFFLAVLAFANLAGVRRTIFYALIGFTGVWIAFIYSGVHATIAGVLIALTIPARTKINEPHYIERLSRLLQKFKIENPDKKSTLLTKKQVHLISDIENLSKKAHTPLQKLEHALH
;
A
#
# COMPACT_ATOMS: atom_id res chain seq x y z
N MET A 1 21.75 12.38 32.74
CA MET A 1 21.15 12.30 31.43
C MET A 1 19.92 11.40 31.51
N LYS A 2 18.71 11.94 31.44
CA LYS A 2 17.45 11.17 31.49
C LYS A 2 17.32 10.41 30.17
N ASN A 3 17.33 9.08 30.24
CA ASN A 3 17.02 8.21 29.10
C ASN A 3 15.58 8.48 28.63
N LYS A 4 15.40 9.25 27.57
CA LYS A 4 14.12 9.27 26.85
C LYS A 4 13.95 7.88 26.23
N PRO A 5 12.81 7.23 26.39
CA PRO A 5 12.58 5.92 25.79
C PRO A 5 12.67 6.03 24.26
N LEU A 6 13.42 5.13 23.64
CA LEU A 6 13.64 5.06 22.18
C LEU A 6 12.32 4.99 21.38
N THR A 7 11.26 4.52 22.01
CA THR A 7 9.90 4.46 21.43
C THR A 7 9.27 5.83 21.18
N SER A 8 9.51 6.83 22.07
CA SER A 8 8.93 8.17 21.92
C SER A 8 9.55 8.97 20.75
N PHE A 9 10.81 8.67 20.40
CA PHE A 9 11.49 9.35 19.30
C PHE A 9 10.99 8.86 17.93
N LYS A 10 10.77 7.54 17.78
CA LYS A 10 10.25 6.96 16.54
C LYS A 10 8.81 7.37 16.24
N ILE A 11 7.93 7.39 17.25
CA ILE A 11 6.53 7.79 17.08
C ILE A 11 6.41 9.27 16.69
N SER A 12 7.21 10.17 17.27
CA SER A 12 7.16 11.59 16.92
C SER A 12 7.69 11.87 15.50
N GLN A 13 8.67 11.10 15.04
CA GLN A 13 9.22 11.21 13.68
C GLN A 13 8.21 10.70 12.65
N PHE A 14 7.57 9.57 12.90
CA PHE A 14 6.53 8.98 12.06
C PHE A 14 5.30 9.91 11.92
N ILE A 15 4.80 10.47 13.02
CA ILE A 15 3.69 11.45 13.01
C ILE A 15 4.07 12.71 12.21
N ASN A 16 5.32 13.13 12.24
CA ASN A 16 5.76 14.29 11.45
C ASN A 16 5.79 13.96 9.94
N GLU A 17 6.25 12.80 9.52
CA GLU A 17 6.30 12.38 8.12
C GLU A 17 4.89 12.28 7.52
N GLU A 18 3.94 11.64 8.19
CA GLU A 18 2.52 11.59 7.79
C GLU A 18 1.88 12.97 7.73
N ALA A 19 2.16 13.85 8.70
CA ALA A 19 1.62 15.21 8.71
C ALA A 19 2.13 16.05 7.53
N TYR A 20 3.40 15.90 7.14
CA TYR A 20 3.95 16.56 5.94
C TYR A 20 3.32 16.03 4.65
N GLY A 21 3.15 14.72 4.51
CA GLY A 21 2.47 14.11 3.38
C GLY A 21 1.03 14.60 3.23
N GLY A 22 0.26 14.58 4.33
CA GLY A 22 -1.11 15.08 4.33
C GLY A 22 -1.23 16.57 4.02
N MET A 23 -0.31 17.40 4.51
CA MET A 23 -0.28 18.84 4.20
C MET A 23 0.02 19.10 2.73
N LEU A 24 0.97 18.36 2.14
CA LEU A 24 1.30 18.44 0.73
C LEU A 24 0.12 18.01 -0.14
N LEU A 25 -0.58 16.93 0.23
CA LEU A 25 -1.78 16.46 -0.46
C LEU A 25 -2.87 17.54 -0.49
N ILE A 26 -3.18 18.17 0.66
CA ILE A 26 -4.15 19.26 0.74
C ILE A 26 -3.75 20.44 -0.16
N LEU A 27 -2.47 20.86 -0.12
CA LEU A 27 -1.98 21.97 -0.95
C LEU A 27 -2.12 21.64 -2.44
N MET A 28 -1.76 20.41 -2.86
CA MET A 28 -1.88 19.99 -4.24
C MET A 28 -3.35 19.86 -4.68
N THR A 29 -4.24 19.42 -3.81
CA THR A 29 -5.68 19.39 -4.07
C THR A 29 -6.23 20.80 -4.31
N ILE A 30 -5.89 21.76 -3.44
CA ILE A 30 -6.30 23.16 -3.62
C ILE A 30 -5.74 23.72 -4.94
N ALA A 31 -4.47 23.47 -5.24
CA ALA A 31 -3.84 23.94 -6.48
C ALA A 31 -4.53 23.34 -7.72
N ALA A 32 -4.83 22.04 -7.71
CA ALA A 32 -5.55 21.36 -8.79
C ALA A 32 -6.96 21.91 -8.97
N MET A 33 -7.70 22.15 -7.88
CA MET A 33 -9.04 22.74 -7.91
C MET A 33 -9.04 24.16 -8.49
N ILE A 34 -8.08 24.98 -8.09
CA ILE A 34 -7.92 26.34 -8.63
C ILE A 34 -7.59 26.26 -10.12
N TRP A 35 -6.66 25.40 -10.54
CA TRP A 35 -6.29 25.26 -11.94
C TRP A 35 -7.44 24.76 -12.79
N ALA A 36 -8.12 23.72 -12.38
CA ALA A 36 -9.24 23.11 -13.10
C ALA A 36 -10.48 24.02 -13.23
N ASN A 37 -10.65 25.00 -12.32
CA ASN A 37 -11.78 25.93 -12.33
C ASN A 37 -11.40 27.38 -12.75
N SER A 38 -10.18 27.57 -13.23
CA SER A 38 -9.70 28.88 -13.71
C SER A 38 -9.84 29.03 -15.23
N SER A 39 -9.49 30.22 -15.74
CA SER A 39 -9.36 30.45 -17.19
C SER A 39 -8.31 29.56 -17.88
N PHE A 40 -7.48 28.85 -17.10
CA PHE A 40 -6.48 27.90 -17.60
C PHE A 40 -6.99 26.46 -17.66
N TYR A 41 -8.31 26.23 -17.59
CA TYR A 41 -8.93 24.90 -17.67
C TYR A 41 -8.46 24.11 -18.91
N GLU A 42 -8.38 24.74 -20.08
CA GLU A 42 -7.92 24.07 -21.31
C GLU A 42 -6.49 23.51 -21.16
N SER A 43 -5.59 24.24 -20.50
CA SER A 43 -4.23 23.75 -20.25
C SER A 43 -4.21 22.56 -19.26
N TYR A 44 -5.09 22.57 -18.26
CA TYR A 44 -5.29 21.44 -17.35
C TYR A 44 -5.78 20.22 -18.11
N HIS A 45 -6.85 20.36 -18.89
CA HIS A 45 -7.43 19.27 -19.66
C HIS A 45 -6.45 18.69 -20.68
N HIS A 46 -5.78 19.55 -21.46
CA HIS A 46 -4.78 19.15 -22.45
C HIS A 46 -3.64 18.34 -21.80
N LEU A 47 -3.09 18.78 -20.67
CA LEU A 47 -2.00 18.08 -20.00
C LEU A 47 -2.40 16.68 -19.55
N TRP A 48 -3.55 16.53 -18.91
CA TRP A 48 -3.92 15.27 -18.28
C TRP A 48 -4.56 14.27 -19.26
N HIS A 49 -5.34 14.73 -20.24
CA HIS A 49 -6.15 13.87 -21.10
C HIS A 49 -5.61 13.73 -22.53
N GLU A 50 -5.01 14.77 -23.08
CA GLU A 50 -4.57 14.75 -24.49
C GLU A 50 -3.09 14.42 -24.63
N TYR A 51 -2.25 14.84 -23.66
CA TYR A 51 -0.82 14.56 -23.69
C TYR A 51 -0.57 13.08 -23.46
N LYS A 52 -0.09 12.38 -24.49
CA LYS A 52 0.15 10.94 -24.45
C LYS A 52 1.63 10.64 -24.31
N VAL A 53 1.95 9.76 -23.36
CA VAL A 53 3.30 9.27 -23.09
C VAL A 53 3.29 7.76 -23.06
N GLY A 54 4.35 7.14 -23.55
CA GLY A 54 4.44 5.69 -23.52
C GLY A 54 5.56 5.16 -24.40
N PHE A 55 5.59 3.86 -24.57
CA PHE A 55 6.51 3.18 -25.46
C PHE A 55 5.77 2.13 -26.31
N VAL A 56 6.33 1.88 -27.49
CA VAL A 56 5.84 0.87 -28.42
C VAL A 56 6.97 -0.13 -28.63
N TRP A 57 6.67 -1.41 -28.46
CA TRP A 57 7.63 -2.49 -28.72
C TRP A 57 6.92 -3.65 -29.42
N GLY A 58 7.09 -3.76 -30.73
CA GLY A 58 6.37 -4.72 -31.57
C GLY A 58 4.86 -4.47 -31.50
N ASP A 59 4.11 -5.49 -31.16
CA ASP A 59 2.65 -5.42 -30.99
C ASP A 59 2.21 -4.80 -29.66
N LEU A 60 3.14 -4.63 -28.72
CA LEU A 60 2.87 -4.02 -27.41
C LEU A 60 2.87 -2.50 -27.56
N ASN A 61 1.67 -1.90 -27.51
CA ASN A 61 1.46 -0.47 -27.55
C ASN A 61 0.96 0.04 -26.19
N MET A 62 1.86 0.66 -25.40
CA MET A 62 1.57 1.23 -24.08
C MET A 62 1.64 2.76 -24.13
N VAL A 63 0.97 3.37 -25.12
CA VAL A 63 0.87 4.82 -25.25
C VAL A 63 -0.48 5.27 -24.71
N ALA A 64 -0.48 5.99 -23.60
CA ALA A 64 -1.68 6.44 -22.91
C ALA A 64 -1.54 7.88 -22.40
N SER A 65 -2.67 8.52 -22.07
CA SER A 65 -2.67 9.85 -21.43
C SER A 65 -2.06 9.80 -20.04
N LEU A 66 -1.60 10.94 -19.52
CA LEU A 66 -1.10 11.04 -18.13
C LEU A 66 -2.19 10.64 -17.14
N HIS A 67 -3.45 11.01 -17.39
CA HIS A 67 -4.58 10.58 -16.58
C HIS A 67 -4.69 9.05 -16.49
N HIS A 68 -4.55 8.35 -17.61
CA HIS A 68 -4.57 6.89 -17.65
C HIS A 68 -3.39 6.26 -16.87
N TRP A 69 -2.17 6.81 -17.03
CA TRP A 69 -1.00 6.35 -16.28
C TRP A 69 -1.16 6.54 -14.76
N ILE A 70 -1.83 7.60 -14.32
CA ILE A 70 -2.14 7.80 -12.90
C ILE A 70 -3.16 6.75 -12.45
N ASN A 71 -4.28 6.60 -13.16
CA ASN A 71 -5.36 5.73 -12.73
C ASN A 71 -5.02 4.24 -12.79
N ASP A 72 -4.29 3.78 -13.80
CA ASP A 72 -3.97 2.36 -13.96
C ASP A 72 -2.57 1.99 -13.47
N GLY A 73 -1.65 2.96 -13.45
CA GLY A 73 -0.28 2.75 -12.98
C GLY A 73 -0.08 3.12 -11.52
N LEU A 74 -0.16 4.41 -11.17
CA LEU A 74 0.10 4.87 -9.81
C LEU A 74 -0.96 4.38 -8.83
N MET A 75 -2.23 4.36 -9.22
CA MET A 75 -3.29 3.80 -8.38
C MET A 75 -3.13 2.29 -8.16
N ALA A 76 -2.63 1.52 -9.15
CA ALA A 76 -2.31 0.12 -8.93
C ALA A 76 -1.19 -0.05 -7.89
N LEU A 77 -0.18 0.82 -7.89
CA LEU A 77 0.86 0.84 -6.86
C LEU A 77 0.29 1.21 -5.48
N PHE A 78 -0.58 2.21 -5.42
CA PHE A 78 -1.30 2.58 -4.19
C PHE A 78 -2.10 1.39 -3.65
N PHE A 79 -2.91 0.74 -4.47
CA PHE A 79 -3.68 -0.43 -4.06
C PHE A 79 -2.80 -1.66 -3.75
N PHE A 80 -1.60 -1.73 -4.28
CA PHE A 80 -0.62 -2.73 -3.86
C PHE A 80 -0.18 -2.47 -2.40
N VAL A 81 0.11 -1.23 -2.02
CA VAL A 81 0.44 -0.86 -0.63
C VAL A 81 -0.73 -1.17 0.30
N ILE A 82 -1.94 -0.73 -0.05
CA ILE A 82 -3.16 -1.06 0.70
C ILE A 82 -3.34 -2.57 0.83
N GLY A 83 -3.10 -3.34 -0.22
CA GLY A 83 -3.16 -4.80 -0.18
C GLY A 83 -2.14 -5.43 0.79
N LEU A 84 -0.95 -4.86 0.95
CA LEU A 84 0.02 -5.27 1.96
C LEU A 84 -0.50 -4.97 3.38
N GLU A 85 -1.08 -3.79 3.58
CA GLU A 85 -1.69 -3.38 4.85
C GLU A 85 -2.88 -4.26 5.21
N ILE A 86 -3.81 -4.50 4.28
CA ILE A 86 -4.93 -5.45 4.45
C ILE A 86 -4.41 -6.80 4.92
N LYS A 87 -3.39 -7.33 4.24
CA LYS A 87 -2.81 -8.63 4.61
C LYS A 87 -2.22 -8.61 6.02
N ARG A 88 -1.53 -7.54 6.42
CA ARG A 88 -1.01 -7.38 7.78
C ARG A 88 -2.14 -7.32 8.79
N GLU A 89 -3.16 -6.48 8.56
CA GLU A 89 -4.28 -6.29 9.47
C GLU A 89 -5.10 -7.58 9.67
N VAL A 90 -5.30 -8.36 8.61
CA VAL A 90 -5.97 -9.67 8.69
C VAL A 90 -5.12 -10.69 9.46
N MET A 91 -3.79 -10.63 9.36
CA MET A 91 -2.91 -11.61 10.02
C MET A 91 -2.65 -11.30 11.50
N VAL A 92 -2.44 -10.03 11.86
CA VAL A 92 -1.96 -9.64 13.20
C VAL A 92 -2.62 -8.37 13.77
N GLY A 93 -3.43 -7.64 12.97
CA GLY A 93 -4.03 -6.36 13.35
C GLY A 93 -5.48 -6.46 13.85
N GLU A 94 -6.22 -5.36 13.67
CA GLU A 94 -7.61 -5.24 14.12
C GLU A 94 -8.59 -6.07 13.28
N LEU A 95 -8.25 -6.45 12.05
CA LEU A 95 -9.05 -7.35 11.21
C LEU A 95 -8.76 -8.84 11.46
N SER A 96 -7.89 -9.18 12.41
CA SER A 96 -7.45 -10.57 12.69
C SER A 96 -8.50 -11.44 13.38
N SER A 97 -9.56 -10.87 13.92
CA SER A 97 -10.67 -11.63 14.52
C SER A 97 -12.02 -10.94 14.28
N LEU A 98 -13.09 -11.74 14.16
CA LEU A 98 -14.45 -11.21 13.95
C LEU A 98 -14.89 -10.22 15.01
N LYS A 99 -14.49 -10.40 16.28
CA LYS A 99 -14.83 -9.46 17.36
C LYS A 99 -14.20 -8.09 17.18
N LYS A 100 -12.94 -8.03 16.75
CA LYS A 100 -12.23 -6.77 16.51
C LYS A 100 -12.69 -6.12 15.20
N ALA A 101 -12.84 -6.91 14.16
CA ALA A 101 -13.23 -6.47 12.84
C ALA A 101 -14.69 -6.01 12.72
N ALA A 102 -15.59 -6.45 13.62
CA ALA A 102 -17.02 -6.18 13.53
C ALA A 102 -17.35 -4.67 13.49
N LEU A 103 -16.72 -3.88 14.34
CA LEU A 103 -16.97 -2.44 14.40
C LEU A 103 -16.42 -1.70 13.16
N PRO A 104 -15.15 -1.83 12.76
CA PRO A 104 -14.65 -1.20 11.53
C PRO A 104 -15.41 -1.63 10.28
N ILE A 105 -15.68 -2.93 10.11
CA ILE A 105 -16.41 -3.44 8.93
C ILE A 105 -17.85 -2.93 8.89
N SER A 106 -18.58 -2.95 10.00
CA SER A 106 -19.96 -2.45 10.02
C SER A 106 -20.03 -0.93 9.76
N ALA A 107 -19.05 -0.18 10.26
CA ALA A 107 -18.94 1.25 10.01
C ALA A 107 -18.57 1.52 8.53
N ALA A 108 -17.65 0.75 7.92
CA ALA A 108 -17.31 0.84 6.49
C ALA A 108 -18.53 0.54 5.61
N ILE A 109 -19.26 -0.55 5.88
CA ILE A 109 -20.48 -0.88 5.14
C ILE A 109 -21.50 0.27 5.22
N GLY A 110 -21.71 0.85 6.41
CA GLY A 110 -22.61 1.98 6.59
C GLY A 110 -22.11 3.23 5.84
N GLY A 111 -20.80 3.51 5.93
CA GLY A 111 -20.13 4.62 5.23
C GLY A 111 -20.20 4.53 3.72
N MET A 112 -20.17 3.33 3.15
CA MET A 112 -20.33 3.08 1.71
C MET A 112 -21.80 3.12 1.27
N LEU A 113 -22.70 2.39 1.96
CA LEU A 113 -24.07 2.22 1.51
C LEU A 113 -24.90 3.50 1.63
N ILE A 114 -24.76 4.28 2.71
CA ILE A 114 -25.60 5.46 2.93
C ILE A 114 -25.35 6.54 1.87
N PRO A 115 -24.09 6.95 1.58
CA PRO A 115 -23.83 7.93 0.52
C PRO A 115 -24.21 7.41 -0.87
N ALA A 116 -23.95 6.13 -1.17
CA ALA A 116 -24.32 5.52 -2.45
C ALA A 116 -25.84 5.55 -2.67
N LEU A 117 -26.62 5.15 -1.66
CA LEU A 117 -28.10 5.21 -1.72
C LEU A 117 -28.60 6.65 -1.82
N ALA A 118 -28.05 7.59 -1.05
CA ALA A 118 -28.40 8.99 -1.13
C ALA A 118 -28.16 9.56 -2.54
N TYR A 119 -27.02 9.25 -3.14
CA TYR A 119 -26.69 9.64 -4.50
C TYR A 119 -27.67 9.04 -5.50
N ALA A 120 -27.91 7.72 -5.45
CA ALA A 120 -28.82 7.04 -6.34
C ALA A 120 -30.26 7.59 -6.26
N LEU A 121 -30.74 7.91 -5.05
CA LEU A 121 -32.06 8.51 -4.86
C LEU A 121 -32.15 9.93 -5.43
N LEU A 122 -31.10 10.73 -5.32
CA LEU A 122 -31.06 12.10 -5.85
C LEU A 122 -30.95 12.11 -7.38
N THR A 123 -30.31 11.11 -7.97
CA THR A 123 -30.06 11.02 -9.41
C THR A 123 -31.02 10.10 -10.17
N ILE A 124 -32.01 9.49 -9.49
CA ILE A 124 -32.94 8.51 -10.07
C ILE A 124 -33.70 9.01 -11.30
N ASN A 125 -33.94 10.32 -11.39
CA ASN A 125 -34.61 10.96 -12.51
C ASN A 125 -33.63 11.43 -13.61
N ASN A 126 -32.35 11.26 -13.46
CA ASN A 126 -31.30 11.71 -14.38
C ASN A 126 -30.40 10.50 -14.78
N PRO A 127 -30.76 9.79 -15.88
CA PRO A 127 -30.04 8.58 -16.30
C PRO A 127 -28.53 8.80 -16.50
N ASP A 128 -28.15 10.00 -16.97
CA ASP A 128 -26.74 10.35 -17.27
C ASP A 128 -25.83 10.38 -16.03
N PHE A 129 -26.42 10.50 -14.85
CA PHE A 129 -25.67 10.61 -13.59
C PHE A 129 -25.82 9.39 -12.68
N ILE A 130 -26.74 8.48 -12.97
CA ILE A 130 -27.06 7.36 -12.06
C ILE A 130 -25.88 6.45 -11.84
N ASP A 131 -25.01 6.26 -12.84
CA ASP A 131 -23.83 5.39 -12.77
C ASP A 131 -22.74 5.93 -11.83
N GLY A 132 -22.84 7.20 -11.42
CA GLY A 132 -21.90 7.81 -10.47
C GLY A 132 -22.11 7.44 -9.00
N TRP A 133 -23.02 6.51 -8.67
CA TRP A 133 -23.36 6.15 -7.29
C TRP A 133 -22.18 5.62 -6.47
N GLY A 134 -21.16 5.06 -7.12
CA GLY A 134 -19.94 4.59 -6.47
C GLY A 134 -18.97 5.71 -6.04
N ILE A 135 -19.08 6.92 -6.61
CA ILE A 135 -18.15 8.02 -6.32
C ILE A 135 -18.20 8.45 -4.85
N PRO A 136 -19.37 8.74 -4.24
CA PRO A 136 -19.43 9.23 -2.87
C PRO A 136 -19.19 8.16 -1.80
N MET A 137 -19.03 6.90 -2.17
CA MET A 137 -18.75 5.82 -1.21
C MET A 137 -17.27 5.63 -0.93
N ALA A 138 -16.39 6.10 -1.83
CA ALA A 138 -14.95 5.92 -1.66
C ALA A 138 -14.37 6.93 -0.66
N THR A 139 -13.46 6.48 0.20
CA THR A 139 -12.77 7.29 1.20
C THR A 139 -11.31 7.47 0.80
N ASP A 140 -10.77 8.69 0.96
CA ASP A 140 -9.34 8.93 0.84
C ASP A 140 -8.66 8.76 2.20
N ILE A 141 -8.01 7.60 2.40
CA ILE A 141 -7.25 7.28 3.63
C ILE A 141 -6.15 8.30 3.87
N ALA A 142 -5.36 8.66 2.85
CA ALA A 142 -4.21 9.53 3.01
C ALA A 142 -4.65 10.92 3.46
N PHE A 143 -5.76 11.42 2.92
CA PHE A 143 -6.36 12.69 3.33
C PHE A 143 -6.87 12.64 4.77
N ALA A 144 -7.61 11.58 5.13
CA ALA A 144 -8.17 11.40 6.47
C ALA A 144 -7.08 11.26 7.55
N LEU A 145 -6.07 10.41 7.31
CA LEU A 145 -4.94 10.24 8.23
C LEU A 145 -4.06 11.48 8.29
N GLY A 146 -3.86 12.18 7.17
CA GLY A 146 -3.13 13.44 7.13
C GLY A 146 -3.76 14.51 8.01
N LEU A 147 -5.08 14.69 7.96
CA LEU A 147 -5.81 15.58 8.85
C LEU A 147 -5.67 15.18 10.32
N LEU A 148 -5.77 13.88 10.64
CA LEU A 148 -5.56 13.39 12.00
C LEU A 148 -4.13 13.58 12.49
N ALA A 149 -3.13 13.42 11.60
CA ALA A 149 -1.74 13.65 11.94
C ALA A 149 -1.48 15.13 12.28
N MET A 150 -2.13 16.07 11.59
CA MET A 150 -2.06 17.51 11.90
C MET A 150 -2.62 17.85 13.29
N LEU A 151 -3.63 17.11 13.78
CA LEU A 151 -4.15 17.26 15.13
C LEU A 151 -3.22 16.68 16.21
N GLY A 152 -2.26 15.85 15.80
CA GLY A 152 -1.18 15.32 16.62
C GLY A 152 -1.65 14.55 17.86
N ASN A 153 -1.13 14.96 19.03
CA ASN A 153 -1.42 14.29 20.32
C ASN A 153 -2.84 14.56 20.88
N ARG A 154 -3.63 15.40 20.23
CA ARG A 154 -5.03 15.66 20.64
C ARG A 154 -5.95 14.50 20.29
N VAL A 155 -5.55 13.66 19.34
CA VAL A 155 -6.32 12.50 18.92
C VAL A 155 -5.88 11.25 19.69
N PRO A 156 -6.79 10.56 20.42
CA PRO A 156 -6.50 9.31 21.09
C PRO A 156 -5.98 8.23 20.11
N LEU A 157 -4.99 7.43 20.53
CA LEU A 157 -4.40 6.39 19.71
C LEU A 157 -5.44 5.37 19.20
N ASN A 158 -6.39 4.99 20.06
CA ASN A 158 -7.45 4.04 19.68
C ASN A 158 -8.35 4.56 18.55
N LEU A 159 -8.55 5.88 18.47
CA LEU A 159 -9.31 6.48 17.37
C LEU A 159 -8.55 6.43 16.05
N LYS A 160 -7.23 6.64 16.08
CA LYS A 160 -6.36 6.49 14.90
C LYS A 160 -6.39 5.05 14.39
N ILE A 161 -6.20 4.07 15.28
CA ILE A 161 -6.25 2.64 14.95
C ILE A 161 -7.60 2.26 14.35
N PHE A 162 -8.69 2.71 14.97
CA PHE A 162 -10.05 2.47 14.46
C PHE A 162 -10.25 3.07 13.06
N LEU A 163 -9.82 4.32 12.84
CA LEU A 163 -9.97 4.98 11.54
C LEU A 163 -9.14 4.28 10.47
N THR A 164 -7.92 3.86 10.78
CA THR A 164 -7.08 3.08 9.84
C THR A 164 -7.75 1.76 9.46
N ALA A 165 -8.27 1.01 10.44
CA ALA A 165 -8.96 -0.25 10.18
C ALA A 165 -10.27 -0.06 9.39
N LEU A 166 -11.02 1.01 9.67
CA LEU A 166 -12.22 1.40 8.93
C LEU A 166 -11.89 1.74 7.48
N ALA A 167 -10.90 2.58 7.28
CA ALA A 167 -10.51 3.03 5.94
C ALA A 167 -9.96 1.87 5.09
N ILE A 168 -9.17 0.94 5.67
CA ILE A 168 -8.72 -0.28 5.00
C ILE A 168 -9.92 -1.16 4.59
N ALA A 169 -10.95 -1.29 5.44
CA ALA A 169 -12.15 -2.07 5.13
C ALA A 169 -12.99 -1.39 4.03
N ASP A 170 -13.07 -0.07 4.05
CA ASP A 170 -13.77 0.76 3.09
C ASP A 170 -13.11 0.70 1.70
N ASP A 171 -11.79 0.84 1.64
CA ASP A 171 -11.02 0.72 0.39
C ASP A 171 -11.17 -0.66 -0.25
N LEU A 172 -11.15 -1.73 0.57
CA LEU A 172 -11.40 -3.08 0.06
C LEU A 172 -12.81 -3.19 -0.54
N GLY A 173 -13.80 -2.59 0.13
CA GLY A 173 -15.17 -2.53 -0.36
C GLY A 173 -15.28 -1.75 -1.68
N ALA A 174 -14.63 -0.59 -1.76
CA ALA A 174 -14.60 0.23 -2.97
C ALA A 174 -13.97 -0.53 -4.16
N VAL A 175 -12.83 -1.21 -3.95
CA VAL A 175 -12.19 -2.06 -4.99
C VAL A 175 -13.15 -3.16 -5.46
N MET A 176 -13.87 -3.81 -4.54
CA MET A 176 -14.84 -4.86 -4.90
C MET A 176 -16.00 -4.29 -5.73
N VAL A 177 -16.52 -3.11 -5.35
CA VAL A 177 -17.60 -2.45 -6.11
C VAL A 177 -17.11 -2.06 -7.50
N ILE A 178 -15.94 -1.45 -7.62
CA ILE A 178 -15.34 -1.12 -8.92
C ILE A 178 -15.19 -2.37 -9.79
N ALA A 179 -14.70 -3.46 -9.24
CA ALA A 179 -14.52 -4.72 -9.95
C ALA A 179 -15.83 -5.32 -10.47
N LEU A 180 -16.91 -5.21 -9.70
CA LEU A 180 -18.18 -5.87 -10.02
C LEU A 180 -19.12 -5.02 -10.86
N PHE A 181 -19.11 -3.69 -10.70
CA PHE A 181 -20.11 -2.81 -11.27
C PHE A 181 -19.58 -1.86 -12.35
N TYR A 182 -18.27 -1.57 -12.35
CA TYR A 182 -17.64 -0.62 -13.27
C TYR A 182 -16.76 -1.29 -14.34
N THR A 183 -16.79 -2.61 -14.45
CA THR A 183 -16.09 -3.35 -15.51
C THR A 183 -17.02 -3.46 -16.73
N GLU A 184 -16.66 -2.80 -17.85
CA GLU A 184 -17.50 -2.72 -19.05
C GLU A 184 -17.43 -3.99 -19.92
N SER A 185 -16.22 -4.54 -20.11
CA SER A 185 -15.99 -5.74 -20.94
C SER A 185 -14.86 -6.57 -20.34
N ILE A 186 -15.00 -7.89 -20.37
CA ILE A 186 -14.01 -8.80 -19.84
C ILE A 186 -13.45 -9.66 -20.99
N ASP A 187 -12.14 -9.53 -21.24
CA ASP A 187 -11.41 -10.51 -22.05
C ASP A 187 -10.95 -11.68 -21.15
N PHE A 188 -11.60 -12.81 -21.32
CA PHE A 188 -11.33 -14.01 -20.53
C PHE A 188 -9.94 -14.60 -20.81
N TYR A 189 -9.36 -14.41 -21.98
CA TYR A 189 -8.01 -14.91 -22.28
C TYR A 189 -6.97 -14.13 -21.49
N GLU A 190 -7.05 -12.80 -21.48
CA GLU A 190 -6.16 -11.95 -20.71
C GLU A 190 -6.31 -12.17 -19.20
N LEU A 191 -7.55 -12.38 -18.75
CA LEU A 191 -7.81 -12.72 -17.34
C LEU A 191 -7.24 -14.10 -16.96
N LEU A 192 -7.23 -15.05 -17.90
CA LEU A 192 -6.58 -16.36 -17.70
C LEU A 192 -5.05 -16.22 -17.59
N TYR A 193 -4.43 -15.35 -18.42
CA TYR A 193 -3.00 -15.03 -18.28
C TYR A 193 -2.70 -14.37 -16.93
N ALA A 194 -3.52 -13.43 -16.49
CA ALA A 194 -3.39 -12.83 -15.16
C ALA A 194 -3.46 -13.89 -14.06
N GLY A 195 -4.45 -14.80 -14.14
CA GLY A 195 -4.61 -15.92 -13.22
C GLY A 195 -3.41 -16.86 -13.20
N PHE A 196 -2.83 -17.17 -14.36
CA PHE A 196 -1.61 -17.96 -14.47
C PHE A 196 -0.43 -17.31 -13.72
N PHE A 197 -0.18 -16.01 -13.95
CA PHE A 197 0.91 -15.30 -13.26
C PHE A 197 0.65 -15.17 -11.76
N LEU A 198 -0.59 -14.96 -11.33
CA LEU A 198 -0.97 -14.99 -9.92
C LEU A 198 -0.70 -16.36 -9.29
N ALA A 199 -1.02 -17.44 -9.99
CA ALA A 199 -0.73 -18.81 -9.55
C ALA A 199 0.80 -19.04 -9.43
N VAL A 200 1.60 -18.53 -10.38
CA VAL A 200 3.08 -18.57 -10.30
C VAL A 200 3.58 -17.83 -9.05
N LEU A 201 3.04 -16.63 -8.75
CA LEU A 201 3.41 -15.86 -7.56
C LEU A 201 2.98 -16.59 -6.27
N ALA A 202 1.78 -17.15 -6.23
CA ALA A 202 1.29 -17.92 -5.09
C ALA A 202 2.14 -19.18 -4.86
N PHE A 203 2.49 -19.90 -5.93
CA PHE A 203 3.38 -21.06 -5.85
C PHE A 203 4.77 -20.67 -5.38
N ALA A 204 5.34 -19.57 -5.88
CA ALA A 204 6.62 -19.05 -5.43
C ALA A 204 6.62 -18.71 -3.93
N ASN A 205 5.50 -18.16 -3.41
CA ASN A 205 5.32 -17.94 -1.98
C ASN A 205 5.34 -19.27 -1.19
N LEU A 206 4.59 -20.28 -1.65
CA LEU A 206 4.57 -21.61 -1.04
C LEU A 206 5.95 -22.29 -1.10
N ALA A 207 6.68 -22.14 -2.21
CA ALA A 207 8.05 -22.63 -2.40
C ALA A 207 9.09 -21.86 -1.57
N GLY A 208 8.69 -20.80 -0.86
CA GLY A 208 9.57 -20.05 0.03
C GLY A 208 10.47 -19.02 -0.65
N VAL A 209 10.16 -18.59 -1.88
CA VAL A 209 10.84 -17.48 -2.56
C VAL A 209 10.56 -16.18 -1.82
N ARG A 210 11.61 -15.47 -1.39
CA ARG A 210 11.49 -14.27 -0.54
C ARG A 210 12.12 -13.01 -1.18
N ARG A 211 12.49 -13.09 -2.44
CA ARG A 211 13.04 -11.95 -3.18
C ARG A 211 11.89 -11.04 -3.64
N THR A 212 11.77 -9.87 -3.04
CA THR A 212 10.70 -8.89 -3.35
C THR A 212 10.72 -8.47 -4.82
N ILE A 213 11.90 -8.35 -5.43
CA ILE A 213 12.06 -8.01 -6.85
C ILE A 213 11.43 -9.05 -7.78
N PHE A 214 11.42 -10.33 -7.40
CA PHE A 214 10.75 -11.38 -8.18
C PHE A 214 9.25 -11.13 -8.27
N TYR A 215 8.62 -10.80 -7.13
CA TYR A 215 7.19 -10.48 -7.08
C TYR A 215 6.88 -9.17 -7.82
N ALA A 216 7.75 -8.17 -7.70
CA ALA A 216 7.58 -6.90 -8.42
C ALA A 216 7.65 -7.11 -9.94
N LEU A 217 8.66 -7.85 -10.44
CA LEU A 217 8.80 -8.09 -11.86
C LEU A 217 7.62 -8.88 -12.43
N ILE A 218 7.33 -10.08 -11.89
CA ILE A 218 6.24 -10.92 -12.41
C ILE A 218 4.88 -10.25 -12.17
N GLY A 219 4.70 -9.59 -11.04
CA GLY A 219 3.48 -8.85 -10.74
C GLY A 219 3.23 -7.73 -11.76
N PHE A 220 4.24 -6.92 -12.05
CA PHE A 220 4.09 -5.82 -13.00
C PHE A 220 4.02 -6.31 -14.44
N THR A 221 4.98 -7.15 -14.91
CA THR A 221 5.04 -7.56 -16.32
C THR A 221 4.04 -8.65 -16.69
N GLY A 222 3.58 -9.44 -15.73
CA GLY A 222 2.61 -10.52 -15.96
C GLY A 222 1.20 -10.10 -15.54
N VAL A 223 0.98 -9.91 -14.22
CA VAL A 223 -0.37 -9.71 -13.69
C VAL A 223 -0.94 -8.34 -14.10
N TRP A 224 -0.24 -7.24 -13.81
CA TRP A 224 -0.77 -5.89 -14.05
C TRP A 224 -0.99 -5.61 -15.54
N ILE A 225 -0.06 -6.00 -16.43
CA ILE A 225 -0.22 -5.84 -17.88
C ILE A 225 -1.42 -6.65 -18.37
N ALA A 226 -1.59 -7.90 -17.94
CA ALA A 226 -2.73 -8.72 -18.31
C ALA A 226 -4.07 -8.10 -17.84
N PHE A 227 -4.10 -7.47 -16.65
CA PHE A 227 -5.28 -6.76 -16.18
C PHE A 227 -5.61 -5.54 -17.06
N ILE A 228 -4.62 -4.76 -17.48
CA ILE A 228 -4.84 -3.62 -18.42
C ILE A 228 -5.55 -4.08 -19.69
N TYR A 229 -5.13 -5.21 -20.28
CA TYR A 229 -5.72 -5.72 -21.50
C TYR A 229 -7.01 -6.52 -21.29
N SER A 230 -7.28 -6.98 -20.06
CA SER A 230 -8.48 -7.74 -19.74
C SER A 230 -9.77 -6.92 -19.66
N GLY A 231 -9.67 -5.58 -19.62
CA GLY A 231 -10.80 -4.68 -19.36
C GLY A 231 -11.22 -4.58 -17.90
N VAL A 232 -10.65 -5.40 -17.02
CA VAL A 232 -10.82 -5.27 -15.57
C VAL A 232 -9.87 -4.21 -15.03
N HIS A 233 -10.31 -3.38 -14.09
CA HIS A 233 -9.49 -2.31 -13.54
C HIS A 233 -8.13 -2.80 -13.04
N ALA A 234 -7.05 -2.21 -13.57
CA ALA A 234 -5.68 -2.60 -13.28
C ALA A 234 -5.29 -2.40 -11.78
N THR A 235 -6.03 -1.59 -11.05
CA THR A 235 -5.91 -1.37 -9.61
C THR A 235 -6.10 -2.66 -8.79
N ILE A 236 -7.00 -3.55 -9.24
CA ILE A 236 -7.25 -4.85 -8.60
C ILE A 236 -6.01 -5.74 -8.65
N ALA A 237 -5.24 -5.67 -9.73
CA ALA A 237 -3.97 -6.39 -9.84
C ALA A 237 -3.03 -6.04 -8.69
N GLY A 238 -2.94 -4.78 -8.28
CA GLY A 238 -2.14 -4.33 -7.14
C GLY A 238 -2.48 -5.10 -5.86
N VAL A 239 -3.76 -5.14 -5.48
CA VAL A 239 -4.24 -5.87 -4.31
C VAL A 239 -3.92 -7.36 -4.41
N LEU A 240 -4.23 -7.99 -5.55
CA LEU A 240 -4.01 -9.42 -5.74
C LEU A 240 -2.53 -9.80 -5.67
N ILE A 241 -1.63 -9.00 -6.27
CA ILE A 241 -0.18 -9.19 -6.18
C ILE A 241 0.26 -9.08 -4.71
N ALA A 242 -0.19 -8.08 -3.96
CA ALA A 242 0.13 -7.89 -2.56
C ALA A 242 -0.26 -9.10 -1.71
N LEU A 243 -1.43 -9.69 -1.96
CA LEU A 243 -1.88 -10.90 -1.27
C LEU A 243 -0.98 -12.10 -1.53
N THR A 244 -0.19 -12.15 -2.62
CA THR A 244 0.78 -13.22 -2.88
C THR A 244 2.10 -13.04 -2.12
N ILE A 245 2.43 -11.84 -1.62
CA ILE A 245 3.70 -11.53 -0.96
C ILE A 245 3.87 -12.35 0.33
N PRO A 246 5.05 -12.99 0.58
CA PRO A 246 5.28 -13.76 1.80
C PRO A 246 5.26 -12.91 3.07
N ALA A 247 4.42 -13.29 4.04
CA ALA A 247 4.25 -12.60 5.32
C ALA A 247 4.85 -13.35 6.51
N ARG A 248 5.46 -14.52 6.29
CA ARG A 248 6.09 -15.31 7.36
C ARG A 248 7.57 -14.97 7.50
N THR A 249 8.07 -14.94 8.75
CA THR A 249 9.49 -14.78 9.05
C THR A 249 10.27 -16.05 8.69
N LYS A 250 11.56 -15.92 8.35
CA LYS A 250 12.44 -17.08 8.14
C LYS A 250 13.00 -17.62 9.45
N ILE A 251 13.05 -16.79 10.48
CA ILE A 251 13.60 -17.10 11.81
C ILE A 251 12.57 -16.68 12.84
N ASN A 252 12.23 -17.57 13.77
CA ASN A 252 11.34 -17.28 14.89
C ASN A 252 12.03 -16.38 15.90
N GLU A 253 11.24 -15.57 16.63
CA GLU A 253 11.72 -14.62 17.62
C GLU A 253 12.71 -15.23 18.64
N PRO A 254 12.47 -16.39 19.29
CA PRO A 254 13.40 -16.97 20.22
C PRO A 254 14.77 -17.29 19.60
N HIS A 255 14.78 -17.85 18.38
CA HIS A 255 16.02 -18.14 17.67
C HIS A 255 16.77 -16.87 17.22
N TYR A 256 16.03 -15.81 16.88
CA TYR A 256 16.64 -14.51 16.56
C TYR A 256 17.35 -13.94 17.78
N ILE A 257 16.69 -13.89 18.95
CA ILE A 257 17.24 -13.38 20.22
C ILE A 257 18.49 -14.17 20.61
N GLU A 258 18.41 -15.49 20.56
CA GLU A 258 19.54 -16.36 20.94
C GLU A 258 20.76 -16.12 20.03
N ARG A 259 20.58 -16.11 18.71
CA ARG A 259 21.67 -15.88 17.76
C ARG A 259 22.25 -14.48 17.86
N LEU A 260 21.38 -13.47 18.01
CA LEU A 260 21.80 -12.08 18.18
C LEU A 260 22.64 -11.92 19.45
N SER A 261 22.22 -12.49 20.58
CA SER A 261 22.95 -12.46 21.84
C SER A 261 24.32 -13.08 21.70
N ARG A 262 24.44 -14.23 21.01
CA ARG A 262 25.75 -14.89 20.73
C ARG A 262 26.67 -14.00 19.88
N LEU A 263 26.15 -13.34 18.84
CA LEU A 263 26.93 -12.45 17.97
C LEU A 263 27.40 -11.21 18.73
N LEU A 264 26.54 -10.63 19.57
CA LEU A 264 26.89 -9.50 20.42
C LEU A 264 27.95 -9.85 21.46
N GLN A 265 27.87 -11.03 22.07
CA GLN A 265 28.94 -11.51 23.00
C GLN A 265 30.26 -11.66 22.26
N LYS A 266 30.28 -12.28 21.07
CA LYS A 266 31.53 -12.40 20.28
C LYS A 266 32.10 -11.03 19.92
N PHE A 267 31.23 -10.08 19.50
CA PHE A 267 31.65 -8.72 19.19
C PHE A 267 32.28 -8.00 20.37
N LYS A 268 31.73 -8.19 21.58
CA LYS A 268 32.28 -7.62 22.84
C LYS A 268 33.64 -8.19 23.23
N ILE A 269 33.86 -9.50 23.02
CA ILE A 269 35.12 -10.20 23.37
C ILE A 269 36.24 -9.81 22.40
N GLU A 270 35.93 -9.53 21.12
CA GLU A 270 36.94 -9.27 20.09
C GLU A 270 37.73 -7.96 20.28
N ASN A 271 37.25 -7.01 21.07
CA ASN A 271 37.98 -5.76 21.41
C ASN A 271 37.74 -5.38 22.87
N PRO A 272 38.42 -6.07 23.83
CA PRO A 272 38.21 -5.80 25.25
C PRO A 272 38.72 -4.43 25.70
N ASP A 273 39.76 -3.91 25.03
CA ASP A 273 40.46 -2.70 25.48
C ASP A 273 39.83 -1.37 25.01
N LYS A 274 38.84 -1.40 24.10
CA LYS A 274 38.13 -0.23 23.58
C LYS A 274 39.02 0.94 23.10
N LYS A 275 40.30 0.70 22.84
CA LYS A 275 41.30 1.73 22.53
C LYS A 275 41.30 2.17 21.07
N SER A 276 40.71 1.37 20.15
CA SER A 276 40.69 1.69 18.72
C SER A 276 39.38 2.34 18.30
N THR A 277 39.48 3.43 17.59
CA THR A 277 38.32 4.08 16.88
C THR A 277 37.87 3.28 15.66
N LEU A 278 38.70 2.37 15.15
CA LEU A 278 38.38 1.53 13.99
C LEU A 278 38.05 0.11 14.43
N LEU A 279 37.09 -0.47 13.78
CA LEU A 279 36.68 -1.87 14.01
C LEU A 279 37.69 -2.85 13.41
N THR A 280 37.90 -3.97 14.10
CA THR A 280 38.72 -5.07 13.59
C THR A 280 37.99 -5.74 12.41
N LYS A 281 38.73 -6.43 11.52
CA LYS A 281 38.13 -7.20 10.40
C LYS A 281 37.10 -8.21 10.91
N LYS A 282 37.32 -8.83 12.07
CA LYS A 282 36.37 -9.77 12.67
C LYS A 282 35.10 -9.05 13.19
N GLN A 283 35.24 -7.86 13.77
CA GLN A 283 34.09 -7.07 14.20
C GLN A 283 33.23 -6.62 12.99
N VAL A 284 33.84 -6.23 11.87
CA VAL A 284 33.14 -5.93 10.63
C VAL A 284 32.36 -7.16 10.12
N HIS A 285 32.97 -8.36 10.17
CA HIS A 285 32.28 -9.60 9.82
C HIS A 285 31.08 -9.88 10.73
N LEU A 286 31.23 -9.69 12.04
CA LEU A 286 30.14 -9.88 13.01
C LEU A 286 28.99 -8.89 12.79
N ILE A 287 29.29 -7.64 12.40
CA ILE A 287 28.24 -6.68 12.00
C ILE A 287 27.49 -7.19 10.79
N SER A 288 28.19 -7.65 9.75
CA SER A 288 27.55 -8.23 8.56
C SER A 288 26.69 -9.45 8.89
N ASP A 289 27.12 -10.30 9.83
CA ASP A 289 26.33 -11.43 10.31
C ASP A 289 25.06 -10.97 11.05
N ILE A 290 25.16 -9.92 11.88
CA ILE A 290 24.00 -9.31 12.57
C ILE A 290 23.02 -8.71 11.56
N GLU A 291 23.50 -7.98 10.54
CA GLU A 291 22.66 -7.45 9.47
C GLU A 291 21.94 -8.57 8.71
N ASN A 292 22.66 -9.63 8.32
CA ASN A 292 22.08 -10.78 7.64
C ASN A 292 21.05 -11.52 8.49
N LEU A 293 21.31 -11.64 9.80
CA LEU A 293 20.37 -12.22 10.76
C LEU A 293 19.10 -11.36 10.85
N SER A 294 19.25 -10.04 10.96
CA SER A 294 18.13 -9.09 11.02
C SER A 294 17.31 -9.09 9.71
N LYS A 295 17.98 -9.14 8.56
CA LYS A 295 17.30 -9.28 7.26
C LYS A 295 16.44 -10.55 7.17
N LYS A 296 16.82 -11.64 7.85
CA LYS A 296 16.07 -12.90 7.88
C LYS A 296 14.87 -12.86 8.86
N ALA A 297 14.94 -12.01 9.89
CA ALA A 297 13.86 -11.80 10.84
C ALA A 297 12.71 -10.94 10.27
N HIS A 298 13.00 -10.04 9.33
CA HIS A 298 11.97 -9.26 8.64
C HIS A 298 11.26 -10.08 7.58
N THR A 299 9.93 -9.95 7.48
CA THR A 299 9.16 -10.54 6.39
C THR A 299 9.30 -9.72 5.10
N PRO A 300 9.16 -10.33 3.90
CA PRO A 300 9.09 -9.57 2.65
C PRO A 300 7.96 -8.52 2.66
N LEU A 301 6.79 -8.85 3.22
CA LEU A 301 5.67 -7.94 3.40
C LEU A 301 6.09 -6.68 4.18
N GLN A 302 6.64 -6.83 5.39
CA GLN A 302 7.09 -5.70 6.22
C GLN A 302 8.17 -4.84 5.55
N LYS A 303 9.07 -5.47 4.77
CA LYS A 303 10.09 -4.72 4.02
C LYS A 303 9.49 -3.84 2.93
N LEU A 304 8.51 -4.36 2.19
CA LEU A 304 7.84 -3.61 1.13
C LEU A 304 6.98 -2.51 1.71
N GLU A 305 6.19 -2.81 2.72
CA GLU A 305 5.37 -1.84 3.43
C GLU A 305 6.21 -0.66 3.93
N HIS A 306 7.31 -0.93 4.64
CA HIS A 306 8.19 0.13 5.15
C HIS A 306 8.99 0.88 4.07
N ALA A 307 9.19 0.30 2.91
CA ALA A 307 9.92 0.95 1.81
C ALA A 307 9.00 1.81 0.91
N LEU A 308 7.70 1.54 0.89
CA LEU A 308 6.71 2.20 0.03
C LEU A 308 5.81 3.19 0.78
N HIS A 309 5.78 3.10 2.10
CA HIS A 309 5.08 4.01 2.99
C HIS A 309 6.02 5.17 3.39
#